data_4889860c6b46e1aafaa9d92fcad3b565
#
_entry.id   4889860c6b46e1aafaa9d92fcad3b565
#
_cell.length_a   1.000
_cell.length_b   1.000
_cell.length_c   1.000
_cell.angle_alpha   90.00
_cell.angle_beta   90.00
_cell.angle_gamma   90.00
#
_symmetry.space_group_name_H-M   'P 1'
#
loop_
_entity.id
_entity.type
_entity.pdbx_description
1 polymer ?
#
loop_
_entity_poly.entity_id
_entity_poly.type
_entity_poly.pdbx_seq_one_letter_code
_entity_poly.pdbx_strand_id
1 'polypeptide(L)'
;MLTAVVPMKSIALAKGRLSTVLDGAGRRALAQQMLDHVMATLREAGLASVRMASGADGTGDLNADVTEAARLVEREGASHLLLVMADLPYLSAADIAALVEAGRDNPVVIAEAKDGGTNAMLLAPPTVLEFAFATHRPSATFHAESARRVGIEPVILRRPGLARDIDTPADLAALVSDHPAYQVFRH
;
A
#
# COMPACT_ATOMS: atom_id res chain seq x y z
N MET A 1 -6.89 8.60 -16.98
CA MET A 1 -5.49 8.14 -16.78
C MET A 1 -5.38 7.56 -15.38
N LEU A 2 -4.76 6.36 -15.23
CA LEU A 2 -4.48 5.73 -13.94
C LEU A 2 -3.08 6.12 -13.47
N THR A 3 -2.96 6.63 -12.24
CA THR A 3 -1.68 6.91 -11.60
C THR A 3 -1.55 6.07 -10.33
N ALA A 4 -0.46 5.33 -10.19
CA ALA A 4 -0.14 4.62 -8.96
C ALA A 4 0.64 5.53 -8.01
N VAL A 5 0.30 5.44 -6.72
CA VAL A 5 0.99 6.13 -5.64
C VAL A 5 1.38 5.10 -4.57
N VAL A 6 2.65 5.09 -4.22
CA VAL A 6 3.20 4.26 -3.15
C VAL A 6 3.52 5.16 -1.97
N PRO A 7 2.70 5.16 -0.91
CA PRO A 7 2.99 5.94 0.29
C PRO A 7 4.10 5.26 1.09
N MET A 8 4.99 6.07 1.61
CA MET A 8 6.08 5.58 2.43
C MET A 8 6.37 6.54 3.57
N LYS A 9 6.24 6.06 4.80
CA LYS A 9 6.83 6.74 5.95
C LYS A 9 8.35 6.74 5.80
N SER A 10 9.01 7.69 6.45
CA SER A 10 10.47 7.72 6.48
C SER A 10 11.05 6.32 6.72
N ILE A 11 11.90 5.84 5.80
CA ILE A 11 12.61 4.55 5.92
C ILE A 11 13.34 4.44 7.25
N ALA A 12 13.84 5.56 7.77
CA ALA A 12 14.55 5.60 9.05
C ALA A 12 13.69 5.17 10.24
N LEU A 13 12.38 5.38 10.18
CA LEU A 13 11.40 5.05 11.23
C LEU A 13 10.58 3.79 10.90
N ALA A 14 10.82 3.18 9.73
CA ALA A 14 10.07 2.03 9.28
C ALA A 14 10.32 0.81 10.18
N LYS A 15 9.26 -0.01 10.33
CA LYS A 15 9.35 -1.34 10.95
C LYS A 15 9.87 -1.35 12.40
N GLY A 16 9.44 -0.38 13.21
CA GLY A 16 9.84 -0.28 14.63
C GLY A 16 9.54 -1.56 15.44
N ARG A 17 8.46 -2.27 15.14
CA ARG A 17 8.09 -3.55 15.80
C ARG A 17 9.09 -4.68 15.53
N LEU A 18 9.93 -4.56 14.51
CA LEU A 18 11.00 -5.52 14.21
C LEU A 18 12.31 -5.22 14.94
N SER A 19 12.35 -4.23 15.85
CA SER A 19 13.58 -3.83 16.57
C SER A 19 14.15 -4.91 17.49
N THR A 20 13.36 -5.94 17.83
CA THR A 20 13.81 -7.09 18.62
C THR A 20 14.58 -8.13 17.80
N VAL A 21 14.46 -8.09 16.46
CA VAL A 21 15.06 -9.07 15.54
C VAL A 21 15.92 -8.43 14.44
N LEU A 22 15.80 -7.14 14.22
CA LEU A 22 16.61 -6.39 13.26
C LEU A 22 17.13 -5.09 13.87
N ASP A 23 18.39 -4.79 13.67
CA ASP A 23 18.93 -3.48 13.99
C ASP A 23 18.38 -2.37 13.05
N GLY A 24 18.77 -1.14 13.28
CA GLY A 24 18.30 -0.01 12.47
C GLY A 24 18.71 -0.10 10.99
N ALA A 25 19.88 -0.68 10.69
CA ALA A 25 20.34 -0.86 9.31
C ALA A 25 19.55 -1.98 8.61
N GLY A 26 19.32 -3.11 9.30
CA GLY A 26 18.53 -4.21 8.80
C GLY A 26 17.08 -3.83 8.52
N ARG A 27 16.44 -3.04 9.42
CA ARG A 27 15.08 -2.55 9.18
C ARG A 27 14.99 -1.63 7.97
N ARG A 28 15.97 -0.73 7.78
CA ARG A 28 16.02 0.13 6.58
C ARG A 28 16.23 -0.68 5.31
N ALA A 29 17.14 -1.66 5.34
CA ALA A 29 17.39 -2.52 4.18
C ALA A 29 16.15 -3.33 3.80
N LEU A 30 15.44 -3.90 4.78
CA LEU A 30 14.19 -4.62 4.56
C LEU A 30 13.11 -3.71 3.95
N ALA A 31 12.90 -2.53 4.53
CA ALA A 31 11.90 -1.57 4.02
C ALA A 31 12.23 -1.13 2.59
N GLN A 32 13.50 -0.87 2.28
CA GLN A 32 13.94 -0.51 0.94
C GLN A 32 13.71 -1.66 -0.05
N GLN A 33 14.06 -2.88 0.31
CA GLN A 33 13.88 -4.05 -0.56
C GLN A 33 12.40 -4.31 -0.87
N MET A 34 11.51 -4.16 0.11
CA MET A 34 10.06 -4.29 -0.11
C MET A 34 9.53 -3.17 -1.01
N LEU A 35 9.94 -1.94 -0.79
CA LEU A 35 9.60 -0.80 -1.67
C LEU A 35 10.05 -1.07 -3.11
N ASP A 36 11.30 -1.49 -3.31
CA ASP A 36 11.85 -1.77 -4.64
C ASP A 36 11.05 -2.87 -5.35
N HIS A 37 10.65 -3.91 -4.61
CA HIS A 37 9.78 -4.96 -5.11
C HIS A 37 8.40 -4.41 -5.55
N VAL A 38 7.73 -3.63 -4.70
CA VAL A 38 6.42 -3.02 -5.03
C VAL A 38 6.54 -2.13 -6.27
N MET A 39 7.56 -1.26 -6.32
CA MET A 39 7.79 -0.37 -7.46
C MET A 39 8.08 -1.13 -8.77
N ALA A 40 8.84 -2.22 -8.70
CA ALA A 40 9.12 -3.09 -9.84
C ALA A 40 7.84 -3.78 -10.32
N THR A 41 7.06 -4.36 -9.40
CA THR A 41 5.79 -5.05 -9.70
C THR A 41 4.76 -4.13 -10.35
N LEU A 42 4.65 -2.89 -9.90
CA LEU A 42 3.75 -1.90 -10.52
C LEU A 42 4.15 -1.59 -11.97
N ARG A 43 5.45 -1.48 -12.26
CA ARG A 43 5.95 -1.28 -13.63
C ARG A 43 5.74 -2.53 -14.49
N GLU A 44 5.99 -3.72 -13.95
CA GLU A 44 5.72 -5.00 -14.62
C GLU A 44 4.25 -5.17 -14.98
N ALA A 45 3.35 -4.71 -14.10
CA ALA A 45 1.90 -4.67 -14.36
C ALA A 45 1.49 -3.63 -15.44
N GLY A 46 2.43 -2.93 -16.04
CA GLY A 46 2.19 -1.98 -17.14
C GLY A 46 1.75 -0.59 -16.71
N LEU A 47 1.93 -0.22 -15.43
CA LEU A 47 1.56 1.12 -14.97
C LEU A 47 2.60 2.16 -15.43
N ALA A 48 2.20 3.05 -16.33
CA ALA A 48 3.07 4.07 -16.90
C ALA A 48 3.40 5.21 -15.92
N SER A 49 2.52 5.48 -14.96
CA SER A 49 2.69 6.52 -13.95
C SER A 49 2.73 5.91 -12.56
N VAL A 50 3.91 5.84 -11.95
CA VAL A 50 4.13 5.36 -10.57
C VAL A 50 4.91 6.41 -9.81
N ARG A 51 4.37 6.86 -8.67
CA ARG A 51 4.96 7.89 -7.81
C ARG A 51 5.08 7.43 -6.38
N MET A 52 5.99 8.03 -5.65
CA MET A 52 6.04 7.93 -4.20
C MET A 52 5.29 9.10 -3.57
N ALA A 53 4.47 8.84 -2.56
CA ALA A 53 3.94 9.86 -1.66
C ALA A 53 4.75 9.84 -0.37
N SER A 54 5.09 11.00 0.13
CA SER A 54 6.08 11.33 1.14
C SER A 54 7.51 11.19 0.61
N GLY A 55 8.17 12.28 0.62
CA GLY A 55 9.61 12.39 0.47
C GLY A 55 10.19 12.96 1.75
N ALA A 56 11.39 13.53 1.64
CA ALA A 56 12.05 14.25 2.73
C ALA A 56 11.20 15.40 3.31
N ASP A 57 10.20 15.87 2.56
CA ASP A 57 9.30 16.97 2.91
C ASP A 57 7.93 16.49 3.45
N GLY A 58 7.74 15.17 3.61
CA GLY A 58 6.48 14.61 4.14
C GLY A 58 6.20 15.09 5.56
N THR A 59 4.92 15.27 5.88
CA THR A 59 4.48 15.75 7.20
C THR A 59 4.77 14.74 8.32
N GLY A 60 5.13 13.50 7.97
CA GLY A 60 5.23 12.36 8.88
C GLY A 60 3.84 11.74 9.20
N ASP A 61 2.77 12.36 8.73
CA ASP A 61 1.40 11.85 8.82
C ASP A 61 1.03 11.19 7.49
N LEU A 62 0.91 9.87 7.50
CA LEU A 62 0.56 9.07 6.33
C LEU A 62 -0.76 9.53 5.67
N ASN A 63 -1.76 9.90 6.48
CA ASN A 63 -3.06 10.30 5.95
C ASN A 63 -2.98 11.64 5.22
N ALA A 64 -2.22 12.59 5.78
CA ALA A 64 -1.96 13.88 5.14
C ALA A 64 -1.18 13.71 3.83
N ASP A 65 -0.11 12.91 3.86
CA ASP A 65 0.75 12.66 2.69
C ASP A 65 -0.05 12.00 1.54
N VAL A 66 -0.87 10.99 1.85
CA VAL A 66 -1.72 10.31 0.86
C VAL A 66 -2.81 11.25 0.32
N THR A 67 -3.42 12.06 1.20
CA THR A 67 -4.44 13.05 0.80
C THR A 67 -3.86 14.07 -0.18
N GLU A 68 -2.68 14.59 0.10
CA GLU A 68 -2.04 15.55 -0.80
C GLU A 68 -1.61 14.91 -2.13
N ALA A 69 -1.09 13.68 -2.08
CA ALA A 69 -0.76 12.93 -3.29
C ALA A 69 -2.01 12.68 -4.16
N ALA A 70 -3.13 12.30 -3.56
CA ALA A 70 -4.40 12.11 -4.28
C ALA A 70 -4.87 13.40 -4.97
N ARG A 71 -4.82 14.52 -4.25
CA ARG A 71 -5.14 15.85 -4.80
C ARG A 71 -4.21 16.25 -5.94
N LEU A 72 -2.91 15.98 -5.80
CA LEU A 72 -1.92 16.29 -6.82
C LEU A 72 -2.18 15.52 -8.11
N VAL A 73 -2.34 14.19 -8.03
CA VAL A 73 -2.57 13.37 -9.23
C VAL A 73 -3.91 13.72 -9.92
N GLU A 74 -4.92 14.10 -9.15
CA GLU A 74 -6.20 14.56 -9.70
C GLU A 74 -6.05 15.90 -10.43
N ARG A 75 -5.35 16.89 -9.85
CA ARG A 75 -5.02 18.16 -10.51
C ARG A 75 -4.23 17.97 -11.81
N GLU A 76 -3.42 16.92 -11.89
CA GLU A 76 -2.66 16.56 -13.09
C GLU A 76 -3.49 15.75 -14.12
N GLY A 77 -4.78 15.58 -13.88
CA GLY A 77 -5.71 14.94 -14.81
C GLY A 77 -5.80 13.42 -14.68
N ALA A 78 -5.35 12.84 -13.57
CA ALA A 78 -5.64 11.44 -13.30
C ALA A 78 -7.13 11.26 -13.02
N SER A 79 -7.75 10.29 -13.69
CA SER A 79 -9.14 9.89 -13.42
C SER A 79 -9.22 8.79 -12.35
N HIS A 80 -8.11 8.09 -12.12
CA HIS A 80 -8.01 6.98 -11.17
C HIS A 80 -6.69 7.06 -10.39
N LEU A 81 -6.77 6.77 -9.09
CA LEU A 81 -5.64 6.57 -8.20
C LEU A 81 -5.55 5.11 -7.81
N LEU A 82 -4.39 4.48 -8.02
CA LEU A 82 -4.05 3.20 -7.42
C LEU A 82 -3.07 3.46 -6.26
N LEU A 83 -3.55 3.37 -5.04
CA LEU A 83 -2.72 3.44 -3.84
C LEU A 83 -2.26 2.03 -3.48
N VAL A 84 -0.95 1.82 -3.27
CA VAL A 84 -0.38 0.52 -2.87
C VAL A 84 0.66 0.75 -1.78
N MET A 85 0.53 0.04 -0.65
CA MET A 85 1.49 0.15 0.45
C MET A 85 2.87 -0.40 0.06
N ALA A 86 3.93 0.16 0.66
CA ALA A 86 5.31 -0.14 0.30
C ALA A 86 5.86 -1.45 0.87
N ASP A 87 5.12 -2.12 1.74
CA ASP A 87 5.57 -3.26 2.57
C ASP A 87 4.91 -4.59 2.21
N LEU A 88 4.68 -4.80 0.91
CA LEU A 88 4.01 -5.97 0.34
C LEU A 88 4.99 -6.86 -0.45
N PRO A 89 5.85 -7.66 0.22
CA PRO A 89 6.87 -8.47 -0.46
C PRO A 89 6.31 -9.63 -1.29
N TYR A 90 5.03 -9.96 -1.11
CA TYR A 90 4.33 -11.00 -1.87
C TYR A 90 3.49 -10.46 -3.03
N LEU A 91 3.48 -9.14 -3.24
CA LEU A 91 2.73 -8.50 -4.32
C LEU A 91 3.15 -9.05 -5.69
N SER A 92 2.17 -9.32 -6.53
CA SER A 92 2.40 -9.78 -7.92
C SER A 92 1.70 -8.89 -8.93
N ALA A 93 2.16 -8.91 -10.18
CA ALA A 93 1.49 -8.21 -11.28
C ALA A 93 0.04 -8.69 -11.47
N ALA A 94 -0.26 -9.95 -11.16
CA ALA A 94 -1.61 -10.50 -11.21
C ALA A 94 -2.53 -9.92 -10.10
N ASP A 95 -1.98 -9.53 -8.95
CA ASP A 95 -2.73 -8.85 -7.90
C ASP A 95 -3.11 -7.42 -8.32
N ILE A 96 -2.17 -6.72 -8.97
CA ILE A 96 -2.42 -5.38 -9.54
C ILE A 96 -3.44 -5.46 -10.68
N ALA A 97 -3.31 -6.43 -11.58
CA ALA A 97 -4.29 -6.64 -12.64
C ALA A 97 -5.69 -6.89 -12.10
N ALA A 98 -5.84 -7.66 -11.02
CA ALA A 98 -7.12 -7.90 -10.38
C ALA A 98 -7.73 -6.64 -9.75
N LEU A 99 -6.90 -5.76 -9.14
CA LEU A 99 -7.36 -4.46 -8.63
C LEU A 99 -7.88 -3.56 -9.76
N VAL A 100 -7.10 -3.48 -10.85
CA VAL A 100 -7.47 -2.66 -12.03
C VAL A 100 -8.74 -3.19 -12.68
N GLU A 101 -8.86 -4.51 -12.82
CA GLU A 101 -10.06 -5.14 -13.39
C GLU A 101 -11.30 -4.88 -12.54
N ALA A 102 -11.20 -5.06 -11.21
CA ALA A 102 -12.29 -4.76 -10.29
C ALA A 102 -12.71 -3.28 -10.33
N GLY A 103 -11.76 -2.39 -10.61
CA GLY A 103 -12.01 -0.94 -10.71
C GLY A 103 -12.64 -0.47 -12.01
N ARG A 104 -12.84 -1.33 -13.01
CA ARG A 104 -13.46 -0.92 -14.29
C ARG A 104 -14.89 -0.45 -14.11
N ASP A 105 -15.65 -1.18 -13.31
CA ASP A 105 -17.07 -0.92 -13.07
C ASP A 105 -17.36 -0.41 -11.65
N ASN A 106 -16.31 -0.27 -10.83
CA ASN A 106 -16.46 0.11 -9.43
C ASN A 106 -15.51 1.26 -9.08
N PRO A 107 -16.04 2.42 -8.67
CA PRO A 107 -15.22 3.59 -8.36
C PRO A 107 -14.37 3.44 -7.10
N VAL A 108 -14.65 2.47 -6.24
CA VAL A 108 -13.89 2.18 -5.03
C VAL A 108 -13.64 0.69 -4.89
N VAL A 109 -12.36 0.29 -4.96
CA VAL A 109 -11.89 -1.07 -4.65
C VAL A 109 -10.90 -0.98 -3.49
N ILE A 110 -11.09 -1.80 -2.47
CA ILE A 110 -10.25 -1.84 -1.26
C ILE A 110 -9.63 -3.22 -1.14
N ALA A 111 -8.31 -3.31 -1.18
CA ALA A 111 -7.58 -4.53 -0.86
C ALA A 111 -7.37 -4.63 0.64
N GLU A 112 -8.11 -5.54 1.27
CA GLU A 112 -8.07 -5.74 2.72
C GLU A 112 -6.86 -6.60 3.12
N ALA A 113 -6.12 -6.11 4.10
CA ALA A 113 -5.04 -6.84 4.76
C ALA A 113 -5.58 -7.94 5.70
N LYS A 114 -4.72 -8.88 6.06
CA LYS A 114 -5.08 -10.00 6.98
C LYS A 114 -5.56 -9.53 8.35
N ASP A 115 -5.07 -8.39 8.82
CA ASP A 115 -5.42 -7.77 10.10
C ASP A 115 -6.61 -6.79 10.00
N GLY A 116 -7.25 -6.67 8.83
CA GLY A 116 -8.31 -5.72 8.55
C GLY A 116 -7.81 -4.33 8.14
N GLY A 117 -6.52 -4.16 7.93
CA GLY A 117 -5.90 -2.98 7.34
C GLY A 117 -6.25 -2.82 5.85
N THR A 118 -5.72 -1.76 5.26
CA THR A 118 -5.86 -1.50 3.82
C THR A 118 -4.48 -1.47 3.19
N ASN A 119 -4.16 -2.45 2.36
CA ASN A 119 -2.86 -2.58 1.72
C ASN A 119 -2.83 -2.01 0.29
N ALA A 120 -3.97 -1.89 -0.36
CA ALA A 120 -4.11 -1.15 -1.60
C ALA A 120 -5.54 -0.64 -1.78
N MET A 121 -5.70 0.39 -2.61
CA MET A 121 -7.01 0.92 -3.01
C MET A 121 -6.95 1.40 -4.46
N LEU A 122 -8.04 1.19 -5.20
CA LEU A 122 -8.28 1.88 -6.47
C LEU A 122 -9.46 2.82 -6.28
N LEU A 123 -9.27 4.08 -6.62
CA LEU A 123 -10.23 5.16 -6.41
C LEU A 123 -10.50 5.94 -7.71
N ALA A 124 -11.76 6.22 -7.99
CA ALA A 124 -12.21 7.07 -9.11
C ALA A 124 -13.38 7.97 -8.66
N PRO A 125 -13.21 9.28 -8.57
CA PRO A 125 -11.95 10.04 -8.76
C PRO A 125 -10.94 9.79 -7.61
N PRO A 126 -9.68 10.25 -7.76
CA PRO A 126 -8.61 10.06 -6.75
C PRO A 126 -8.96 10.54 -5.34
N THR A 127 -9.76 11.58 -5.22
CA THR A 127 -10.13 12.23 -3.95
C THR A 127 -11.52 11.82 -3.44
N VAL A 128 -12.10 10.74 -3.96
CA VAL A 128 -13.48 10.32 -3.63
C VAL A 128 -13.67 9.92 -2.16
N LEU A 129 -12.60 9.55 -1.46
CA LEU A 129 -12.63 9.15 -0.06
C LEU A 129 -11.70 9.99 0.82
N GLU A 130 -12.01 10.02 2.11
CA GLU A 130 -11.06 10.39 3.16
C GLU A 130 -10.17 9.19 3.50
N PHE A 131 -8.89 9.46 3.79
CA PHE A 131 -7.93 8.43 4.17
C PHE A 131 -7.76 8.37 5.69
N ALA A 132 -7.82 7.17 6.25
CA ALA A 132 -7.58 6.91 7.67
C ALA A 132 -6.85 5.58 7.86
N PHE A 133 -5.53 5.64 7.70
CA PHE A 133 -4.62 4.54 8.00
C PHE A 133 -4.12 4.63 9.45
N ALA A 134 -3.70 3.49 10.03
CA ALA A 134 -3.11 3.42 11.36
C ALA A 134 -3.98 4.04 12.48
N THR A 135 -5.29 3.82 12.41
CA THR A 135 -6.25 4.24 13.44
C THR A 135 -6.50 3.12 14.45
N HIS A 136 -7.31 3.40 15.50
CA HIS A 136 -7.77 2.38 16.45
C HIS A 136 -8.78 1.38 15.86
N ARG A 137 -9.28 1.65 14.64
CA ARG A 137 -10.21 0.78 13.89
C ARG A 137 -9.51 0.20 12.67
N PRO A 138 -9.92 -0.98 12.20
CA PRO A 138 -9.46 -1.53 10.93
C PRO A 138 -9.70 -0.53 9.78
N SER A 139 -8.64 -0.16 9.08
CA SER A 139 -8.73 0.89 8.04
C SER A 139 -9.59 0.49 6.84
N ALA A 140 -9.65 -0.80 6.51
CA ALA A 140 -10.54 -1.27 5.44
C ALA A 140 -12.01 -1.05 5.78
N THR A 141 -12.40 -1.27 7.04
CA THR A 141 -13.76 -0.97 7.51
C THR A 141 -14.05 0.52 7.43
N PHE A 142 -13.12 1.38 7.89
CA PHE A 142 -13.28 2.83 7.80
C PHE A 142 -13.46 3.29 6.35
N HIS A 143 -12.61 2.85 5.43
CA HIS A 143 -12.68 3.24 4.03
C HIS A 143 -13.97 2.74 3.37
N ALA A 144 -14.42 1.52 3.70
CA ALA A 144 -15.69 1.00 3.19
C ALA A 144 -16.90 1.81 3.69
N GLU A 145 -16.92 2.17 4.96
CA GLU A 145 -17.95 3.05 5.52
C GLU A 145 -17.90 4.45 4.89
N SER A 146 -16.71 4.97 4.62
CA SER A 146 -16.51 6.25 3.94
C SER A 146 -17.07 6.25 2.52
N ALA A 147 -16.85 5.16 1.76
CA ALA A 147 -17.45 4.98 0.44
C ALA A 147 -18.99 4.96 0.50
N ARG A 148 -19.56 4.20 1.43
CA ARG A 148 -21.03 4.13 1.59
C ARG A 148 -21.64 5.47 1.97
N ARG A 149 -20.96 6.30 2.76
CA ARG A 149 -21.43 7.65 3.10
C ARG A 149 -21.57 8.58 1.89
N VAL A 150 -20.79 8.35 0.84
CA VAL A 150 -20.91 9.10 -0.44
C VAL A 150 -21.72 8.34 -1.50
N GLY A 151 -22.47 7.29 -1.08
CA GLY A 151 -23.37 6.54 -1.95
C GLY A 151 -22.69 5.48 -2.83
N ILE A 152 -21.45 5.08 -2.51
CA ILE A 152 -20.69 4.08 -3.26
C ILE A 152 -20.60 2.80 -2.44
N GLU A 153 -21.04 1.66 -3.00
CA GLU A 153 -20.74 0.35 -2.40
C GLU A 153 -19.36 -0.12 -2.87
N PRO A 154 -18.37 -0.24 -1.97
CA PRO A 154 -17.01 -0.61 -2.36
C PRO A 154 -16.88 -2.10 -2.65
N VAL A 155 -15.98 -2.45 -3.57
CA VAL A 155 -15.52 -3.84 -3.73
C VAL A 155 -14.40 -4.11 -2.73
N ILE A 156 -14.57 -5.12 -1.88
CA ILE A 156 -13.51 -5.60 -0.98
C ILE A 156 -12.78 -6.75 -1.67
N LEU A 157 -11.53 -6.52 -2.01
CA LEU A 157 -10.68 -7.50 -2.68
C LEU A 157 -9.74 -8.17 -1.66
N ARG A 158 -9.73 -9.51 -1.67
CA ARG A 158 -8.81 -10.31 -0.84
C ARG A 158 -7.94 -11.16 -1.74
N ARG A 159 -6.66 -10.87 -1.76
CA ARG A 159 -5.67 -11.59 -2.57
C ARG A 159 -4.43 -11.89 -1.74
N PRO A 160 -3.81 -13.07 -1.91
CA PRO A 160 -2.66 -13.47 -1.08
C PRO A 160 -1.51 -12.47 -1.09
N GLY A 161 -1.17 -11.88 -2.24
CA GLY A 161 -0.09 -10.92 -2.36
C GLY A 161 -0.41 -9.54 -1.78
N LEU A 162 -1.70 -9.20 -1.65
CA LEU A 162 -2.17 -7.94 -1.07
C LEU A 162 -2.51 -8.05 0.42
N ALA A 163 -2.66 -9.28 0.95
CA ALA A 163 -3.11 -9.48 2.32
C ALA A 163 -1.97 -9.51 3.36
N ARG A 164 -0.71 -9.63 2.92
CA ARG A 164 0.43 -9.94 3.79
C ARG A 164 1.48 -8.84 3.75
N ASP A 165 1.34 -7.86 4.59
CA ASP A 165 2.39 -6.91 4.97
C ASP A 165 3.29 -7.50 6.07
N ILE A 166 4.45 -6.88 6.27
CA ILE A 166 5.47 -7.38 7.21
C ILE A 166 5.60 -6.41 8.38
N ASP A 167 4.94 -6.68 9.48
CA ASP A 167 4.93 -5.80 10.64
C ASP A 167 5.54 -6.40 11.91
N THR A 168 5.51 -7.72 12.03
CA THR A 168 5.94 -8.44 13.24
C THR A 168 7.13 -9.37 12.97
N PRO A 169 7.88 -9.79 14.01
CA PRO A 169 8.90 -10.83 13.88
C PRO A 169 8.38 -12.13 13.25
N ALA A 170 7.13 -12.50 13.53
CA ALA A 170 6.50 -13.67 12.93
C ALA A 170 6.29 -13.53 11.42
N ASP A 171 5.86 -12.34 10.96
CA ASP A 171 5.71 -12.04 9.53
C ASP A 171 7.08 -12.12 8.83
N LEU A 172 8.13 -11.54 9.44
CA LEU A 172 9.49 -11.62 8.92
C LEU A 172 9.99 -13.06 8.83
N ALA A 173 9.78 -13.87 9.86
CA ALA A 173 10.19 -15.28 9.86
C ALA A 173 9.49 -16.06 8.74
N ALA A 174 8.20 -15.83 8.53
CA ALA A 174 7.45 -16.42 7.43
C ALA A 174 7.99 -15.94 6.05
N LEU A 175 8.24 -14.65 5.88
CA LEU A 175 8.81 -14.09 4.66
C LEU A 175 10.16 -14.71 4.31
N VAL A 176 11.07 -14.80 5.30
CA VAL A 176 12.40 -15.39 5.13
C VAL A 176 12.32 -16.87 4.77
N SER A 177 11.32 -17.60 5.30
CA SER A 177 11.07 -18.99 4.94
C SER A 177 10.53 -19.15 3.53
N ASP A 178 9.56 -18.33 3.17
CA ASP A 178 8.79 -18.49 1.93
C ASP A 178 9.50 -17.88 0.71
N HIS A 179 10.33 -16.85 0.90
CA HIS A 179 10.86 -16.03 -0.19
C HIS A 179 12.39 -15.94 -0.18
N PRO A 180 13.10 -16.61 -1.13
CA PRO A 180 14.56 -16.67 -1.18
C PRO A 180 15.26 -15.30 -1.15
N ALA A 181 14.68 -14.30 -1.80
CA ALA A 181 15.25 -12.94 -1.86
C ALA A 181 15.40 -12.26 -0.48
N TYR A 182 14.65 -12.71 0.54
CA TYR A 182 14.68 -12.15 1.89
C TYR A 182 15.46 -12.98 2.89
N GLN A 183 16.14 -14.06 2.47
CA GLN A 183 16.93 -14.92 3.36
C GLN A 183 18.10 -14.18 4.03
N VAL A 184 18.57 -13.07 3.47
CA VAL A 184 19.59 -12.20 4.05
C VAL A 184 19.16 -11.63 5.43
N PHE A 185 17.86 -11.59 5.73
CA PHE A 185 17.32 -11.14 7.02
C PHE A 185 17.07 -12.30 8.01
N ARG A 186 17.59 -13.50 7.73
CA ARG A 186 17.52 -14.63 8.67
C ARG A 186 18.46 -14.37 9.85
N HIS A 187 17.93 -14.44 11.05
CA HIS A 187 18.66 -14.33 12.34
C HIS A 187 18.58 -15.64 13.12
#